data_e6a9433efd08e1e40e278db7eda9a405
#
_entry.id   e6a9433efd08e1e40e278db7eda9a405
#
_cell.length_a   1.000
_cell.length_b   1.000
_cell.length_c   1.000
_cell.angle_alpha   90.00
_cell.angle_beta   90.00
_cell.angle_gamma   90.00
#
_symmetry.space_group_name_H-M   'P 1'
#
loop_
_entity.id
_entity.type
_entity.pdbx_description
1 polymer ?
#
loop_
_entity_poly.entity_id
_entity_poly.type
_entity_poly.pdbx_seq_one_letter_code
_entity_poly.pdbx_strand_id
1 'polypeptide(L)'
;MNKFLYLFLFGFILVACNTSRKVQVIQDALSKKDTAQYQMLSEKTKVDSGAIVKDILKAITDTKVSFQTMNARFKINYETVDKSDNYIANISIDKSKAIYITVRGAMGVIGLKALITKDSVTLFYPLSKKLEKRPLSYIQEIVKIPFTYATLEDLIVGNPIFMDNANIVAYKMNNNKLQVGLVGDLFKNLISISEDNTKVLHLKLDDIDVNEHRTCDITYYNHVAFNQDQFPLNRDIAIAAQSRLEIHMEIKEYSFNEPLKYTFSFPQPGRRR
;
A
#
# COMPACT_ATOMS: atom_id res chain seq x y z
N MET A 1 -22.54 46.18 -34.55
CA MET A 1 -22.77 45.77 -33.17
C MET A 1 -22.44 44.28 -33.04
N ASN A 2 -21.23 43.79 -33.38
CA ASN A 2 -20.83 42.36 -33.23
C ASN A 2 -19.31 42.13 -33.16
N LYS A 3 -18.47 43.17 -33.02
CA LYS A 3 -17.01 43.00 -32.93
C LYS A 3 -16.51 42.92 -31.46
N PHE A 4 -17.32 43.32 -30.49
CA PHE A 4 -16.95 43.24 -29.08
C PHE A 4 -17.22 41.88 -28.44
N LEU A 5 -18.08 41.06 -29.05
CA LEU A 5 -18.43 39.73 -28.50
C LEU A 5 -17.32 38.68 -28.79
N TYR A 6 -16.55 38.85 -29.86
CA TYR A 6 -15.45 37.93 -30.18
C TYR A 6 -14.16 38.19 -29.39
N LEU A 7 -14.01 39.39 -28.81
CA LEU A 7 -12.84 39.71 -27.97
C LEU A 7 -12.98 39.14 -26.56
N PHE A 8 -14.21 38.91 -26.10
CA PHE A 8 -14.46 38.33 -24.76
C PHE A 8 -14.38 36.79 -24.78
N LEU A 9 -14.58 36.14 -25.92
CA LEU A 9 -14.49 34.69 -26.08
C LEU A 9 -13.04 34.19 -26.20
N PHE A 10 -12.10 35.07 -26.61
CA PHE A 10 -10.70 34.70 -26.80
C PHE A 10 -9.85 34.82 -25.51
N GLY A 11 -10.39 35.51 -24.49
CA GLY A 11 -9.71 35.70 -23.20
C GLY A 11 -9.79 34.52 -22.24
N PHE A 12 -10.66 33.50 -22.50
CA PHE A 12 -10.92 32.39 -21.56
C PHE A 12 -10.11 31.11 -21.84
N ILE A 13 -9.26 31.09 -22.88
CA ILE A 13 -8.52 29.87 -23.30
C ILE A 13 -7.10 29.78 -22.66
N LEU A 14 -6.65 30.79 -21.90
CA LEU A 14 -5.28 30.81 -21.38
C LEU A 14 -5.08 30.45 -19.91
N VAL A 15 -6.07 29.88 -19.22
CA VAL A 15 -5.94 29.52 -17.79
C VAL A 15 -5.87 28.00 -17.53
N ALA A 16 -5.79 27.17 -18.57
CA ALA A 16 -5.78 25.70 -18.41
C ALA A 16 -4.42 25.08 -18.70
N CYS A 17 -3.32 25.55 -18.09
CA CYS A 17 -2.02 24.87 -18.24
C CYS A 17 -1.08 25.10 -17.05
N ASN A 18 -1.46 24.68 -15.84
CA ASN A 18 -0.51 24.71 -14.71
C ASN A 18 -0.48 23.42 -13.86
N THR A 19 -1.35 22.44 -14.14
CA THR A 19 -1.44 21.22 -13.32
C THR A 19 -0.50 20.12 -13.82
N SER A 20 -0.22 20.05 -15.12
CA SER A 20 0.64 19.00 -15.71
C SER A 20 2.13 19.19 -15.41
N ARG A 21 2.61 20.41 -15.14
CA ARG A 21 4.03 20.64 -14.80
C ARG A 21 4.44 20.11 -13.45
N LYS A 22 3.55 20.07 -12.45
CA LYS A 22 3.89 19.55 -11.11
C LYS A 22 4.07 18.03 -11.10
N VAL A 23 3.31 17.29 -11.90
CA VAL A 23 3.41 15.83 -11.99
C VAL A 23 4.71 15.40 -12.69
N GLN A 24 5.12 16.08 -13.76
CA GLN A 24 6.40 15.80 -14.44
C GLN A 24 7.62 16.12 -13.56
N VAL A 25 7.60 17.18 -12.78
CA VAL A 25 8.71 17.54 -11.87
C VAL A 25 8.89 16.51 -10.75
N ILE A 26 7.80 15.88 -10.28
CA ILE A 26 7.88 14.81 -9.27
C ILE A 26 8.43 13.52 -9.90
N GLN A 27 8.03 13.16 -11.11
CA GLN A 27 8.58 12.00 -11.83
C GLN A 27 10.06 12.16 -12.16
N ASP A 28 10.51 13.33 -12.61
CA ASP A 28 11.92 13.61 -12.90
C ASP A 28 12.79 13.71 -11.64
N ALA A 29 12.25 14.20 -10.52
CA ALA A 29 12.97 14.29 -9.26
C ALA A 29 13.20 12.92 -8.61
N LEU A 30 12.28 11.96 -8.79
CA LEU A 30 12.37 10.62 -8.25
C LEU A 30 13.24 9.67 -9.09
N SER A 31 13.32 9.87 -10.43
CA SER A 31 14.03 8.97 -11.32
C SER A 31 15.52 9.26 -11.52
N LYS A 32 15.97 10.51 -11.35
CA LYS A 32 17.35 10.91 -11.69
C LYS A 32 18.31 11.08 -10.52
N LYS A 33 17.84 11.23 -9.28
CA LYS A 33 18.69 11.55 -8.14
C LYS A 33 19.18 10.34 -7.33
N ASP A 34 18.50 9.20 -7.42
CA ASP A 34 18.79 8.05 -6.57
C ASP A 34 19.75 7.00 -7.16
N THR A 35 19.99 7.02 -8.47
CA THR A 35 20.77 5.97 -9.16
C THR A 35 22.28 6.11 -9.00
N ALA A 36 22.80 7.27 -8.62
CA ALA A 36 24.24 7.55 -8.64
C ALA A 36 25.04 7.07 -7.41
N GLN A 37 24.37 6.58 -6.36
CA GLN A 37 25.02 6.22 -5.08
C GLN A 37 24.84 4.75 -4.64
N TYR A 38 24.19 3.90 -5.44
CA TYR A 38 24.00 2.49 -5.10
C TYR A 38 25.23 1.65 -5.51
N GLN A 39 25.61 0.73 -4.65
CA GLN A 39 26.54 -0.33 -5.04
C GLN A 39 25.78 -1.32 -5.92
N MET A 40 26.04 -1.27 -7.23
CA MET A 40 25.47 -2.22 -8.18
C MET A 40 26.16 -3.57 -8.01
N LEU A 41 25.38 -4.64 -7.91
CA LEU A 41 25.91 -5.99 -7.95
C LEU A 41 26.36 -6.27 -9.39
N SER A 42 27.67 -6.12 -9.67
CA SER A 42 28.23 -6.39 -10.99
C SER A 42 28.55 -7.89 -11.12
N GLU A 43 28.47 -8.41 -12.36
CA GLU A 43 28.78 -9.81 -12.65
C GLU A 43 30.22 -10.24 -12.27
N LYS A 44 31.15 -9.29 -12.08
CA LYS A 44 32.54 -9.55 -11.71
C LYS A 44 32.73 -9.89 -10.22
N THR A 45 31.74 -9.66 -9.35
CA THR A 45 31.82 -9.87 -7.89
C THR A 45 31.10 -11.16 -7.45
N LYS A 46 31.04 -12.18 -8.30
CA LYS A 46 30.19 -13.38 -8.08
C LYS A 46 30.50 -14.22 -6.83
N VAL A 47 31.66 -14.11 -6.24
CA VAL A 47 32.05 -14.97 -5.10
C VAL A 47 31.63 -14.37 -3.76
N ASP A 48 31.74 -13.05 -3.57
CA ASP A 48 31.32 -12.37 -2.34
C ASP A 48 29.84 -11.95 -2.36
N SER A 49 29.25 -11.77 -3.55
CA SER A 49 27.87 -11.29 -3.70
C SER A 49 26.81 -12.27 -3.17
N GLY A 50 27.07 -13.57 -3.22
CA GLY A 50 26.11 -14.58 -2.74
C GLY A 50 25.88 -14.54 -1.22
N ALA A 51 26.94 -14.33 -0.43
CA ALA A 51 26.84 -14.19 1.01
C ALA A 51 26.12 -12.87 1.38
N ILE A 52 26.51 -11.77 0.75
CA ILE A 52 25.90 -10.44 0.97
C ILE A 52 24.41 -10.46 0.61
N VAL A 53 24.05 -11.03 -0.54
CA VAL A 53 22.63 -11.15 -0.96
C VAL A 53 21.84 -11.97 0.06
N LYS A 54 22.40 -13.08 0.56
CA LYS A 54 21.76 -13.91 1.57
C LYS A 54 21.55 -13.15 2.88
N ASP A 55 22.54 -12.37 3.32
CA ASP A 55 22.44 -11.55 4.54
C ASP A 55 21.40 -10.43 4.39
N ILE A 56 21.33 -9.77 3.24
CA ILE A 56 20.33 -8.76 2.94
C ILE A 56 18.93 -9.37 2.90
N LEU A 57 18.73 -10.51 2.23
CA LEU A 57 17.43 -11.20 2.19
C LEU A 57 16.99 -11.63 3.60
N LYS A 58 17.95 -12.12 4.40
CA LYS A 58 17.69 -12.43 5.80
C LYS A 58 17.27 -11.18 6.58
N ALA A 59 18.00 -10.08 6.45
CA ALA A 59 17.68 -8.82 7.11
C ALA A 59 16.26 -8.34 6.77
N ILE A 60 15.85 -8.40 5.49
CA ILE A 60 14.49 -8.06 5.08
C ILE A 60 13.46 -9.04 5.68
N THR A 61 13.78 -10.34 5.71
CA THR A 61 12.89 -11.37 6.24
C THR A 61 12.69 -11.20 7.76
N ASP A 62 13.75 -10.85 8.46
CA ASP A 62 13.75 -10.65 9.92
C ASP A 62 12.90 -9.44 10.34
N THR A 63 12.54 -8.52 9.42
CA THR A 63 11.61 -7.43 9.72
C THR A 63 10.13 -7.85 9.68
N LYS A 64 9.81 -9.07 9.23
CA LYS A 64 8.42 -9.52 9.09
C LYS A 64 7.82 -9.88 10.45
N VAL A 65 6.67 -9.29 10.75
CA VAL A 65 5.86 -9.62 11.91
C VAL A 65 5.25 -11.00 11.76
N SER A 66 5.53 -11.90 12.71
CA SER A 66 4.99 -13.26 12.74
C SER A 66 3.74 -13.34 13.63
N PHE A 67 2.61 -13.78 13.05
CA PHE A 67 1.32 -13.89 13.74
C PHE A 67 0.46 -15.02 13.16
N GLN A 68 -0.59 -15.42 13.88
CA GLN A 68 -1.65 -16.33 13.43
C GLN A 68 -2.96 -15.57 13.22
N THR A 69 -3.31 -14.72 14.17
CA THR A 69 -4.48 -13.85 14.08
C THR A 69 -4.09 -12.43 14.45
N MET A 70 -4.76 -11.46 13.84
CA MET A 70 -4.64 -10.04 14.20
C MET A 70 -6.03 -9.44 14.34
N ASN A 71 -6.22 -8.62 15.36
CA ASN A 71 -7.36 -7.71 15.46
C ASN A 71 -6.82 -6.30 15.58
N ALA A 72 -7.36 -5.37 14.79
CA ALA A 72 -6.94 -3.98 14.87
C ALA A 72 -8.08 -3.02 14.57
N ARG A 73 -8.00 -1.84 15.18
CA ARG A 73 -8.85 -0.69 14.87
C ARG A 73 -8.00 0.41 14.28
N PHE A 74 -8.26 0.73 13.03
CA PHE A 74 -7.58 1.77 12.28
C PHE A 74 -8.40 3.05 12.22
N LYS A 75 -7.74 4.18 12.39
CA LYS A 75 -8.20 5.46 11.86
C LYS A 75 -7.59 5.62 10.48
N ILE A 76 -8.41 5.86 9.47
CA ILE A 76 -8.01 5.98 8.07
C ILE A 76 -8.43 7.33 7.55
N ASN A 77 -7.47 8.11 7.05
CA ASN A 77 -7.72 9.29 6.24
C ASN A 77 -7.46 8.91 4.79
N TYR A 78 -8.40 9.15 3.94
CA TYR A 78 -8.38 8.83 2.52
C TYR A 78 -8.49 10.12 1.73
N GLU A 79 -7.59 10.35 0.78
CA GLU A 79 -7.56 11.54 -0.03
C GLU A 79 -7.32 11.21 -1.51
N THR A 80 -8.13 11.78 -2.37
CA THR A 80 -7.97 11.81 -3.81
C THR A 80 -7.96 13.26 -4.28
N VAL A 81 -7.83 13.49 -5.58
CA VAL A 81 -7.89 14.85 -6.15
C VAL A 81 -9.20 15.55 -5.82
N ASP A 82 -10.31 14.80 -5.75
CA ASP A 82 -11.67 15.37 -5.64
C ASP A 82 -12.30 15.16 -4.26
N LYS A 83 -11.70 14.33 -3.40
CA LYS A 83 -12.36 13.88 -2.18
C LYS A 83 -11.37 13.61 -1.05
N SER A 84 -11.74 14.03 0.16
CA SER A 84 -11.06 13.67 1.40
C SER A 84 -12.07 13.19 2.44
N ASP A 85 -11.85 12.03 3.01
CA ASP A 85 -12.74 11.40 3.98
C ASP A 85 -11.97 10.75 5.13
N ASN A 86 -12.66 10.59 6.27
CA ASN A 86 -12.14 9.91 7.44
C ASN A 86 -13.02 8.71 7.80
N TYR A 87 -12.40 7.59 8.08
CA TYR A 87 -13.07 6.34 8.44
C TYR A 87 -12.43 5.69 9.66
N ILE A 88 -13.22 4.89 10.36
CA ILE A 88 -12.74 3.92 11.33
C ILE A 88 -12.94 2.53 10.74
N ALA A 89 -11.87 1.78 10.58
CA ALA A 89 -11.92 0.40 10.13
C ALA A 89 -11.56 -0.56 11.27
N ASN A 90 -12.47 -1.48 11.58
CA ASN A 90 -12.17 -2.62 12.45
C ASN A 90 -11.82 -3.79 11.55
N ILE A 91 -10.63 -4.36 11.76
CA ILE A 91 -10.06 -5.42 10.94
C ILE A 91 -9.73 -6.62 11.82
N SER A 92 -10.13 -7.82 11.38
CA SER A 92 -9.62 -9.09 11.91
C SER A 92 -9.03 -9.89 10.77
N ILE A 93 -7.82 -10.43 10.98
CA ILE A 93 -7.12 -11.29 10.04
C ILE A 93 -6.98 -12.69 10.66
N ASP A 94 -7.48 -13.71 9.99
CA ASP A 94 -7.06 -15.10 10.16
C ASP A 94 -6.04 -15.40 9.08
N LYS A 95 -4.78 -15.53 9.47
CA LYS A 95 -3.63 -15.59 8.55
C LYS A 95 -3.83 -16.62 7.46
N SER A 96 -3.63 -16.18 6.22
CA SER A 96 -3.76 -17.00 5.01
C SER A 96 -5.16 -17.56 4.74
N LYS A 97 -6.20 -17.15 5.48
CA LYS A 97 -7.59 -17.63 5.33
C LYS A 97 -8.56 -16.51 5.01
N ALA A 98 -8.66 -15.49 5.85
CA ALA A 98 -9.69 -14.45 5.73
C ALA A 98 -9.29 -13.12 6.37
N ILE A 99 -9.68 -12.03 5.73
CA ILE A 99 -9.61 -10.68 6.30
C ILE A 99 -11.04 -10.15 6.41
N TYR A 100 -11.46 -9.84 7.63
CA TYR A 100 -12.74 -9.21 7.94
C TYR A 100 -12.54 -7.73 8.18
N ILE A 101 -13.28 -6.88 7.45
CA ILE A 101 -13.19 -5.43 7.56
C ILE A 101 -14.58 -4.86 7.79
N THR A 102 -14.74 -4.01 8.82
CA THR A 102 -15.95 -3.21 9.04
C THR A 102 -15.57 -1.74 9.04
N VAL A 103 -16.05 -0.99 8.04
CA VAL A 103 -15.78 0.43 7.89
C VAL A 103 -16.93 1.25 8.45
N ARG A 104 -16.61 2.20 9.32
CA ARG A 104 -17.53 3.17 9.90
C ARG A 104 -17.17 4.56 9.38
N GLY A 105 -18.18 5.28 8.91
CA GLY A 105 -18.07 6.68 8.53
C GLY A 105 -18.40 7.62 9.69
N ALA A 106 -18.81 8.81 9.35
CA ALA A 106 -19.26 9.82 10.30
C ALA A 106 -20.34 9.28 11.26
N MET A 107 -20.33 9.74 12.52
CA MET A 107 -21.25 9.33 13.57
C MET A 107 -21.25 7.82 13.89
N GLY A 108 -20.20 7.09 13.48
CA GLY A 108 -20.04 5.65 13.78
C GLY A 108 -20.94 4.71 12.95
N VAL A 109 -21.64 5.23 11.93
CA VAL A 109 -22.51 4.43 11.07
C VAL A 109 -21.67 3.46 10.24
N ILE A 110 -22.07 2.18 10.24
CA ILE A 110 -21.40 1.16 9.42
C ILE A 110 -21.81 1.35 7.96
N GLY A 111 -20.87 1.81 7.13
CA GLY A 111 -21.06 1.98 5.69
C GLY A 111 -20.75 0.71 4.88
N LEU A 112 -19.77 -0.08 5.34
CA LEU A 112 -19.29 -1.26 4.61
C LEU A 112 -18.84 -2.36 5.57
N LYS A 113 -19.16 -3.61 5.21
CA LYS A 113 -18.49 -4.82 5.72
C LYS A 113 -17.90 -5.58 4.55
N ALA A 114 -16.63 -5.94 4.64
CA ALA A 114 -15.93 -6.68 3.60
C ALA A 114 -15.28 -7.93 4.18
N LEU A 115 -15.46 -9.06 3.50
CA LEU A 115 -14.73 -10.30 3.73
C LEU A 115 -13.87 -10.57 2.51
N ILE A 116 -12.56 -10.61 2.72
CA ILE A 116 -11.58 -10.89 1.68
C ILE A 116 -11.01 -12.28 1.93
N THR A 117 -11.01 -13.10 0.90
CA THR A 117 -10.38 -14.41 0.85
C THR A 117 -9.39 -14.47 -0.31
N LYS A 118 -8.70 -15.60 -0.50
CA LYS A 118 -7.72 -15.75 -1.58
C LYS A 118 -8.32 -15.49 -2.97
N ASP A 119 -9.59 -15.81 -3.17
CA ASP A 119 -10.22 -15.80 -4.48
C ASP A 119 -11.31 -14.73 -4.62
N SER A 120 -11.82 -14.20 -3.53
CA SER A 120 -13.01 -13.35 -3.58
C SER A 120 -13.06 -12.26 -2.53
N VAL A 121 -13.81 -11.23 -2.87
CA VAL A 121 -14.21 -10.14 -1.96
C VAL A 121 -15.73 -10.13 -1.88
N THR A 122 -16.26 -10.28 -0.69
CA THR A 122 -17.69 -10.13 -0.42
C THR A 122 -17.91 -8.82 0.30
N LEU A 123 -18.71 -7.93 -0.30
CA LEU A 123 -19.02 -6.59 0.19
C LEU A 123 -20.48 -6.54 0.62
N PHE A 124 -20.73 -6.03 1.81
CA PHE A 124 -22.09 -5.77 2.29
C PHE A 124 -22.20 -4.31 2.71
N TYR A 125 -23.17 -3.62 2.14
CA TYR A 125 -23.54 -2.24 2.42
C TYR A 125 -24.78 -2.20 3.31
N PRO A 126 -24.67 -2.08 4.64
CA PRO A 126 -25.81 -2.20 5.56
C PRO A 126 -26.94 -1.21 5.29
N LEU A 127 -26.58 0.02 4.90
CA LEU A 127 -27.57 1.09 4.64
C LEU A 127 -28.48 0.78 3.46
N SER A 128 -27.94 0.27 2.37
CA SER A 128 -28.70 -0.11 1.18
C SER A 128 -29.11 -1.58 1.17
N LYS A 129 -28.67 -2.37 2.17
CA LYS A 129 -28.84 -3.84 2.26
C LYS A 129 -28.32 -4.59 1.04
N LYS A 130 -27.36 -3.99 0.32
CA LYS A 130 -26.78 -4.55 -0.89
C LYS A 130 -25.64 -5.50 -0.52
N LEU A 131 -25.66 -6.70 -1.07
CA LEU A 131 -24.60 -7.70 -0.95
C LEU A 131 -24.00 -7.94 -2.34
N GLU A 132 -22.70 -7.82 -2.46
CA GLU A 132 -21.95 -8.08 -3.69
C GLU A 132 -20.83 -9.07 -3.42
N LYS A 133 -20.68 -10.05 -4.30
CA LYS A 133 -19.52 -10.93 -4.34
C LYS A 133 -18.74 -10.65 -5.62
N ARG A 134 -17.46 -10.38 -5.46
CA ARG A 134 -16.54 -10.03 -6.54
C ARG A 134 -15.29 -10.93 -6.49
N PRO A 135 -14.60 -11.15 -7.60
CA PRO A 135 -13.26 -11.75 -7.56
C PRO A 135 -12.28 -10.84 -6.84
N LEU A 136 -11.15 -11.37 -6.36
CA LEU A 136 -10.13 -10.57 -5.69
C LEU A 136 -9.56 -9.45 -6.60
N SER A 137 -9.51 -9.67 -7.93
CA SER A 137 -9.12 -8.68 -8.93
C SER A 137 -9.91 -7.36 -8.86
N TYR A 138 -11.11 -7.38 -8.27
CA TYR A 138 -11.89 -6.15 -8.05
C TYR A 138 -11.15 -5.12 -7.18
N ILE A 139 -10.37 -5.56 -6.19
CA ILE A 139 -9.51 -4.65 -5.40
C ILE A 139 -8.45 -4.03 -6.31
N GLN A 140 -7.83 -4.83 -7.18
CA GLN A 140 -6.82 -4.37 -8.13
C GLN A 140 -7.38 -3.31 -9.10
N GLU A 141 -8.63 -3.47 -9.53
CA GLU A 141 -9.33 -2.50 -10.40
C GLU A 141 -9.52 -1.14 -9.69
N ILE A 142 -9.77 -1.16 -8.36
CA ILE A 142 -9.98 0.06 -7.57
C ILE A 142 -8.67 0.79 -7.30
N VAL A 143 -7.67 0.06 -6.77
CA VAL A 143 -6.41 0.68 -6.31
C VAL A 143 -5.34 0.71 -7.40
N LYS A 144 -5.59 0.09 -8.56
CA LYS A 144 -4.67 -0.01 -9.71
C LYS A 144 -3.34 -0.70 -9.41
N ILE A 145 -3.21 -1.35 -8.28
CA ILE A 145 -2.05 -2.17 -7.88
C ILE A 145 -2.48 -3.64 -7.83
N PRO A 146 -1.72 -4.58 -8.42
CA PRO A 146 -2.11 -5.98 -8.52
C PRO A 146 -1.91 -6.76 -7.20
N PHE A 147 -2.58 -6.31 -6.13
CA PHE A 147 -2.53 -6.96 -4.83
C PHE A 147 -3.09 -8.38 -4.87
N THR A 148 -2.31 -9.34 -4.40
CA THR A 148 -2.80 -10.65 -4.01
C THR A 148 -3.35 -10.63 -2.59
N TYR A 149 -3.98 -11.72 -2.15
CA TYR A 149 -4.39 -11.85 -0.75
C TYR A 149 -3.20 -11.70 0.21
N ALA A 150 -2.07 -12.35 -0.08
CA ALA A 150 -0.87 -12.29 0.74
C ALA A 150 -0.28 -10.88 0.81
N THR A 151 -0.23 -10.17 -0.32
CA THR A 151 0.26 -8.78 -0.33
C THR A 151 -0.67 -7.81 0.41
N LEU A 152 -1.98 -8.03 0.41
CA LEU A 152 -2.93 -7.26 1.23
C LEU A 152 -2.75 -7.53 2.73
N GLU A 153 -2.58 -8.80 3.09
CA GLU A 153 -2.31 -9.22 4.47
C GLU A 153 -1.01 -8.56 4.98
N ASP A 154 0.09 -8.68 4.22
CA ASP A 154 1.38 -8.06 4.53
C ASP A 154 1.27 -6.52 4.62
N LEU A 155 0.55 -5.86 3.72
CA LEU A 155 0.34 -4.41 3.75
C LEU A 155 -0.40 -3.96 5.01
N ILE A 156 -1.46 -4.68 5.42
CA ILE A 156 -2.24 -4.35 6.62
C ILE A 156 -1.39 -4.52 7.87
N VAL A 157 -0.54 -5.53 7.93
CA VAL A 157 0.35 -5.77 9.07
C VAL A 157 1.55 -4.82 9.06
N GLY A 158 2.03 -4.42 7.89
CA GLY A 158 3.21 -3.55 7.73
C GLY A 158 4.47 -4.33 7.37
N ASN A 159 4.30 -5.52 6.83
CA ASN A 159 5.38 -6.33 6.27
C ASN A 159 5.79 -5.81 4.87
N PRO A 160 7.02 -6.12 4.41
CA PRO A 160 7.42 -5.88 3.03
C PRO A 160 6.50 -6.63 2.05
N ILE A 161 6.09 -5.94 0.98
CA ILE A 161 5.23 -6.51 -0.08
C ILE A 161 5.97 -6.64 -1.40
N PHE A 162 5.48 -7.50 -2.31
CA PHE A 162 6.07 -7.78 -3.63
C PHE A 162 7.55 -8.21 -3.57
N MET A 163 7.85 -9.10 -2.61
CA MET A 163 9.18 -9.66 -2.43
C MET A 163 9.38 -10.99 -3.17
N ASP A 164 8.29 -11.61 -3.66
CA ASP A 164 8.35 -12.90 -4.34
C ASP A 164 9.07 -12.77 -5.68
N ASN A 165 9.96 -13.69 -5.99
CA ASN A 165 10.81 -13.72 -7.19
C ASN A 165 11.64 -12.44 -7.40
N ALA A 166 11.81 -11.60 -6.39
CA ALA A 166 12.55 -10.36 -6.51
C ALA A 166 14.07 -10.64 -6.40
N ASN A 167 14.82 -10.11 -7.35
CA ASN A 167 16.27 -10.18 -7.37
C ASN A 167 16.86 -8.87 -6.84
N ILE A 168 17.81 -8.97 -5.92
CA ILE A 168 18.56 -7.80 -5.45
C ILE A 168 19.49 -7.34 -6.56
N VAL A 169 19.36 -6.08 -6.97
CA VAL A 169 20.17 -5.47 -8.03
C VAL A 169 21.12 -4.40 -7.50
N ALA A 170 20.82 -3.82 -6.36
CA ALA A 170 21.65 -2.81 -5.72
C ALA A 170 21.36 -2.73 -4.21
N TYR A 171 22.34 -2.27 -3.44
CA TYR A 171 22.15 -1.93 -2.04
C TYR A 171 23.08 -0.81 -1.60
N LYS A 172 22.72 -0.09 -0.55
CA LYS A 172 23.60 0.88 0.12
C LYS A 172 23.24 1.03 1.59
N MET A 173 24.24 1.31 2.42
CA MET A 173 24.02 1.87 3.76
C MET A 173 24.04 3.39 3.67
N ASN A 174 23.00 4.04 4.18
CA ASN A 174 22.88 5.49 4.16
C ASN A 174 22.10 5.98 5.39
N ASN A 175 22.68 6.88 6.17
CA ASN A 175 22.06 7.49 7.35
C ASN A 175 21.41 6.44 8.28
N ASN A 176 22.16 5.42 8.66
CA ASN A 176 21.68 4.34 9.55
C ASN A 176 20.47 3.56 8.99
N LYS A 177 20.41 3.43 7.66
CA LYS A 177 19.38 2.63 6.96
C LYS A 177 20.04 1.78 5.89
N LEU A 178 19.63 0.53 5.81
CA LEU A 178 19.93 -0.32 4.66
C LEU A 178 18.87 -0.08 3.59
N GLN A 179 19.28 0.42 2.45
CA GLN A 179 18.42 0.57 1.26
C GLN A 179 18.79 -0.51 0.24
N VAL A 180 17.76 -1.23 -0.21
CA VAL A 180 17.90 -2.36 -1.13
C VAL A 180 17.00 -2.16 -2.33
N GLY A 181 17.60 -2.15 -3.50
CA GLY A 181 16.90 -2.16 -4.78
C GLY A 181 16.67 -3.61 -5.24
N LEU A 182 15.43 -3.95 -5.53
CA LEU A 182 15.03 -5.25 -6.03
C LEU A 182 14.26 -5.10 -7.35
N VAL A 183 14.34 -6.13 -8.19
CA VAL A 183 13.51 -6.24 -9.39
C VAL A 183 12.75 -7.56 -9.32
N GLY A 184 11.44 -7.47 -9.20
CA GLY A 184 10.51 -8.60 -9.26
C GLY A 184 9.87 -8.73 -10.64
N ASP A 185 8.78 -9.48 -10.72
CA ASP A 185 8.07 -9.72 -11.99
C ASP A 185 7.24 -8.50 -12.43
N LEU A 186 6.74 -7.72 -11.48
CA LEU A 186 5.80 -6.60 -11.74
C LEU A 186 6.40 -5.24 -11.39
N PHE A 187 7.24 -5.17 -10.36
CA PHE A 187 7.75 -3.92 -9.82
C PHE A 187 9.26 -3.94 -9.63
N LYS A 188 9.87 -2.77 -9.85
CA LYS A 188 11.11 -2.39 -9.21
C LYS A 188 10.76 -1.93 -7.81
N ASN A 189 11.42 -2.48 -6.81
CA ASN A 189 11.13 -2.22 -5.42
C ASN A 189 12.37 -1.64 -4.74
N LEU A 190 12.23 -0.49 -4.08
CA LEU A 190 13.24 0.08 -3.20
C LEU A 190 12.73 -0.04 -1.77
N ILE A 191 13.34 -0.92 -0.99
CA ILE A 191 13.03 -1.10 0.42
C ILE A 191 14.09 -0.42 1.28
N SER A 192 13.65 0.27 2.33
CA SER A 192 14.53 0.81 3.37
C SER A 192 14.18 0.17 4.70
N ILE A 193 15.18 -0.43 5.35
CA ILE A 193 15.07 -1.00 6.70
C ILE A 193 16.01 -0.29 7.65
N SER A 194 15.72 -0.34 8.95
CA SER A 194 16.57 0.24 9.99
C SER A 194 17.93 -0.46 10.05
N GLU A 195 18.94 0.23 10.61
CA GLU A 195 20.31 -0.31 10.74
C GLU A 195 20.35 -1.61 11.56
N ASP A 196 19.50 -1.72 12.57
CA ASP A 196 19.34 -2.89 13.40
C ASP A 196 18.57 -4.05 12.74
N ASN A 197 18.14 -3.86 11.47
CA ASN A 197 17.38 -4.82 10.67
C ASN A 197 16.05 -5.26 11.32
N THR A 198 15.48 -4.45 12.22
CA THR A 198 14.25 -4.82 12.94
C THR A 198 12.99 -4.16 12.37
N LYS A 199 13.13 -3.13 11.52
CA LYS A 199 12.00 -2.29 11.07
C LYS A 199 12.05 -2.05 9.57
N VAL A 200 10.92 -2.25 8.90
CA VAL A 200 10.68 -1.65 7.60
C VAL A 200 10.32 -0.18 7.82
N LEU A 201 11.02 0.72 7.14
CA LEU A 201 10.82 2.16 7.25
C LEU A 201 10.12 2.74 6.03
N HIS A 202 10.46 2.22 4.85
CA HIS A 202 9.94 2.76 3.59
C HIS A 202 9.99 1.70 2.50
N LEU A 203 9.02 1.73 1.61
CA LEU A 203 8.91 0.87 0.47
C LEU A 203 8.37 1.66 -0.71
N LYS A 204 9.12 1.66 -1.81
CA LYS A 204 8.71 2.28 -3.06
C LYS A 204 8.63 1.24 -4.16
N LEU A 205 7.51 1.20 -4.83
CA LEU A 205 7.25 0.33 -5.97
C LEU A 205 7.11 1.19 -7.22
N ASP A 206 7.91 0.90 -8.25
CA ASP A 206 7.77 1.49 -9.58
C ASP A 206 7.47 0.35 -10.57
N ASP A 207 6.47 0.53 -11.41
CA ASP A 207 6.09 -0.47 -12.40
C ASP A 207 7.24 -0.80 -13.35
N ILE A 208 7.39 -2.07 -13.71
CA ILE A 208 8.34 -2.49 -14.73
C ILE A 208 7.82 -2.13 -16.12
N ASP A 209 6.49 -2.25 -16.34
CA ASP A 209 5.86 -1.79 -17.57
C ASP A 209 5.76 -0.27 -17.59
N VAL A 210 6.56 0.34 -18.44
CA VAL A 210 6.63 1.80 -18.59
C VAL A 210 5.30 2.42 -19.10
N ASN A 211 4.38 1.62 -19.64
CA ASN A 211 3.09 2.12 -20.12
C ASN A 211 2.06 2.23 -18.98
N GLU A 212 2.20 1.46 -17.93
CA GLU A 212 1.29 1.48 -16.80
C GLU A 212 1.53 2.68 -15.87
N HIS A 213 2.77 3.16 -15.79
CA HIS A 213 3.19 4.34 -15.00
C HIS A 213 2.69 4.33 -13.55
N ARG A 214 2.55 3.12 -12.94
CA ARG A 214 2.10 2.98 -11.57
C ARG A 214 3.26 3.11 -10.61
N THR A 215 3.10 3.93 -9.59
CA THR A 215 4.01 4.00 -8.46
C THR A 215 3.22 3.86 -7.16
N CYS A 216 3.82 3.20 -6.17
CA CYS A 216 3.28 3.12 -4.83
C CYS A 216 4.40 3.40 -3.84
N ASP A 217 4.20 4.39 -2.99
CA ASP A 217 5.13 4.79 -1.94
C ASP A 217 4.49 4.55 -0.59
N ILE A 218 5.17 3.81 0.29
CA ILE A 218 4.67 3.45 1.60
C ILE A 218 5.72 3.80 2.65
N THR A 219 5.36 4.67 3.58
CA THR A 219 6.19 4.99 4.75
C THR A 219 5.60 4.38 6.00
N TYR A 220 6.40 3.67 6.78
CA TYR A 220 6.03 3.05 8.06
C TYR A 220 6.72 3.77 9.21
N TYR A 221 5.97 4.07 10.27
CA TYR A 221 6.53 4.77 11.44
C TYR A 221 5.75 4.47 12.72
N ASN A 222 6.25 5.00 13.86
CA ASN A 222 5.73 4.72 15.20
C ASN A 222 5.70 3.21 15.49
N HIS A 223 6.86 2.56 15.30
CA HIS A 223 7.01 1.14 15.57
C HIS A 223 6.96 0.84 17.07
N VAL A 224 6.29 -0.25 17.41
CA VAL A 224 6.22 -0.81 18.75
C VAL A 224 6.70 -2.25 18.76
N ALA A 225 7.25 -2.69 19.89
CA ALA A 225 7.71 -4.07 20.02
C ALA A 225 6.52 -5.04 20.09
N PHE A 226 6.60 -6.14 19.35
CA PHE A 226 5.71 -7.28 19.45
C PHE A 226 6.54 -8.56 19.38
N ASN A 227 6.69 -9.27 20.50
CA ASN A 227 7.64 -10.37 20.68
C ASN A 227 9.08 -9.93 20.33
N GLN A 228 9.68 -10.54 19.30
CA GLN A 228 11.00 -10.20 18.79
C GLN A 228 10.91 -9.22 17.59
N ASP A 229 9.71 -8.94 17.11
CA ASP A 229 9.45 -8.14 15.91
C ASP A 229 9.13 -6.68 16.28
N GLN A 230 9.15 -5.81 15.27
CA GLN A 230 8.74 -4.41 15.37
C GLN A 230 7.56 -4.17 14.45
N PHE A 231 6.45 -3.70 15.01
CA PHE A 231 5.19 -3.52 14.33
C PHE A 231 4.87 -2.02 14.15
N PRO A 232 4.62 -1.52 12.91
CA PRO A 232 4.31 -0.12 12.69
C PRO A 232 2.87 0.21 13.06
N LEU A 233 2.66 1.22 13.90
CA LEU A 233 1.33 1.73 14.20
C LEU A 233 0.79 2.66 13.10
N ASN A 234 1.67 3.30 12.35
CA ASN A 234 1.30 4.25 11.32
C ASN A 234 1.88 3.87 9.96
N ARG A 235 1.10 4.15 8.91
CA ARG A 235 1.55 4.04 7.53
C ARG A 235 0.89 5.08 6.65
N ASP A 236 1.71 5.69 5.80
CA ASP A 236 1.30 6.58 4.73
C ASP A 236 1.51 5.86 3.41
N ILE A 237 0.46 5.77 2.61
CA ILE A 237 0.45 5.10 1.32
C ILE A 237 0.08 6.13 0.28
N ALA A 238 0.97 6.38 -0.67
CA ALA A 238 0.71 7.23 -1.82
C ALA A 238 0.78 6.39 -3.10
N ILE A 239 -0.32 6.36 -3.84
CA ILE A 239 -0.41 5.66 -5.12
C ILE A 239 -0.60 6.72 -6.21
N ALA A 240 0.26 6.68 -7.21
CA ALA A 240 0.14 7.43 -8.44
C ALA A 240 0.00 6.45 -9.60
N ALA A 241 -1.13 6.53 -10.29
CA ALA A 241 -1.43 5.78 -11.50
C ALA A 241 -2.15 6.74 -12.47
N GLN A 242 -3.33 6.41 -12.94
CA GLN A 242 -4.19 7.33 -13.70
C GLN A 242 -4.73 8.47 -12.81
N SER A 243 -4.80 8.26 -11.50
CA SER A 243 -5.19 9.23 -10.47
C SER A 243 -4.29 9.10 -9.26
N ARG A 244 -4.25 10.14 -8.43
CA ARG A 244 -3.53 10.13 -7.15
C ARG A 244 -4.46 9.69 -6.04
N LEU A 245 -3.96 8.78 -5.20
CA LEU A 245 -4.61 8.30 -3.99
C LEU A 245 -3.61 8.37 -2.84
N GLU A 246 -3.99 9.02 -1.76
CA GLU A 246 -3.24 9.04 -0.50
C GLU A 246 -4.09 8.42 0.61
N ILE A 247 -3.48 7.55 1.40
CA ILE A 247 -4.12 6.88 2.52
C ILE A 247 -3.18 6.99 3.72
N HIS A 248 -3.64 7.65 4.76
CA HIS A 248 -2.99 7.64 6.06
C HIS A 248 -3.73 6.68 6.98
N MET A 249 -3.01 5.69 7.55
CA MET A 249 -3.59 4.70 8.44
C MET A 249 -2.87 4.73 9.79
N GLU A 250 -3.64 4.89 10.85
CA GLU A 250 -3.17 4.85 12.24
C GLU A 250 -3.88 3.76 13.01
N ILE A 251 -3.13 2.86 13.64
CA ILE A 251 -3.67 1.83 14.52
C ILE A 251 -3.90 2.43 15.90
N LYS A 252 -5.15 2.37 16.37
CA LYS A 252 -5.56 2.85 17.69
C LYS A 252 -5.59 1.74 18.72
N GLU A 253 -5.93 0.54 18.29
CA GLU A 253 -6.01 -0.66 19.14
C GLU A 253 -5.59 -1.86 18.29
N TYR A 254 -4.86 -2.80 18.89
CA TYR A 254 -4.50 -4.05 18.25
C TYR A 254 -4.32 -5.18 19.25
N SER A 255 -4.47 -6.40 18.76
CA SER A 255 -4.03 -7.62 19.44
C SER A 255 -3.64 -8.67 18.40
N PHE A 256 -2.64 -9.47 18.72
CA PHE A 256 -2.18 -10.59 17.92
C PHE A 256 -2.40 -11.90 18.66
N ASN A 257 -2.58 -12.99 17.92
CA ASN A 257 -2.68 -14.35 18.42
C ASN A 257 -3.81 -14.55 19.43
N GLU A 258 -4.82 -13.68 19.38
CA GLU A 258 -6.07 -13.78 20.13
C GLU A 258 -7.23 -14.21 19.21
N PRO A 259 -8.36 -14.68 19.77
CA PRO A 259 -9.56 -14.96 18.98
C PRO A 259 -9.99 -13.75 18.15
N LEU A 260 -10.53 -13.99 16.96
CA LEU A 260 -10.98 -12.94 16.08
C LEU A 260 -12.15 -12.15 16.70
N LYS A 261 -12.03 -10.83 16.79
CA LYS A 261 -13.01 -9.93 17.45
C LYS A 261 -14.04 -9.35 16.50
N TYR A 262 -13.66 -9.12 15.23
CA TYR A 262 -14.46 -8.35 14.27
C TYR A 262 -15.03 -9.19 13.13
N THR A 263 -15.26 -10.49 13.38
CA THR A 263 -15.92 -11.37 12.43
C THR A 263 -17.40 -11.06 12.31
N PHE A 264 -17.99 -11.41 11.18
CA PHE A 264 -19.43 -11.24 10.91
C PHE A 264 -19.89 -12.27 9.90
N SER A 265 -21.22 -12.52 9.86
CA SER A 265 -21.88 -13.26 8.79
C SER A 265 -22.69 -12.32 7.90
N PHE A 266 -22.90 -12.71 6.66
CA PHE A 266 -23.75 -11.99 5.73
C PHE A 266 -25.22 -12.44 5.81
N PRO A 267 -26.17 -11.55 5.48
CA PRO A 267 -27.55 -11.95 5.33
C PRO A 267 -27.70 -13.06 4.29
N GLN A 268 -28.43 -14.11 4.63
CA GLN A 268 -28.73 -15.18 3.67
C GLN A 268 -29.78 -14.67 2.65
N PRO A 269 -29.57 -14.83 1.33
CA PRO A 269 -30.62 -14.57 0.36
C PRO A 269 -31.80 -15.50 0.61
N GLY A 270 -32.99 -14.95 0.89
CA GLY A 270 -34.22 -15.74 0.88
C GLY A 270 -34.92 -16.07 2.21
N ARG A 271 -34.38 -15.72 3.37
CA ARG A 271 -35.18 -15.74 4.63
C ARG A 271 -35.90 -14.38 4.82
N ARG A 272 -37.06 -14.23 4.18
CA ARG A 272 -38.04 -13.25 4.66
C ARG A 272 -38.54 -13.75 6.03
N ARG A 273 -38.35 -12.94 7.07
CA ARG A 273 -39.11 -13.09 8.30
C ARG A 273 -40.47 -12.45 8.13
#